data_91034fb4b488ca761ec0412e13884e09
#
_entry.id   91034fb4b488ca761ec0412e13884e09
#
_cell.length_a   1.000
_cell.length_b   1.000
_cell.length_c   1.000
_cell.angle_alpha   90.00
_cell.angle_beta   90.00
_cell.angle_gamma   90.00
#
_symmetry.space_group_name_H-M   'P 1'
#
loop_
_entity.id
_entity.type
_entity.pdbx_description
1 polymer ?
#
loop_
_entity_poly.entity_id
_entity_poly.type
_entity_poly.pdbx_seq_one_letter_code
_entity_poly.pdbx_strand_id
1 'polypeptide(L)'
;MWWFYRKGPSGFSGASTAEEVTAGVDGRGLVAVITGASSGIGLETARVLALRGVRVVMAVRNVSAGLAAKEGILAKIPDARVDVLKLDLSSMASVRRFASEFESLNLPLNILINNAGVMARDCTRSCDGLELHFATNHIGHFLLTNLLLENMKRASRDSGVEGRIVNVSSSGHVMTYPQGICFDRINDPSGFNSFIAYGQSKLANILHSNELSRILKEEGVNISANSVHPGVITTSLFRNRTIVNALVNSIGRIILSRSVEQGAATTCYVSMHPQVKGISGKYFSDSNIAKPSSQASDAELAKKLWKFSLQTVSS
;
A
#
# COMPACT_ATOMS: atom_id res chain seq x y z
N MET A 1 16.71 22.28 0.12
CA MET A 1 16.45 21.64 -1.19
C MET A 1 17.51 20.58 -1.58
N TRP A 2 18.76 20.75 -1.23
CA TRP A 2 19.87 19.84 -1.59
C TRP A 2 19.73 18.41 -1.05
N TRP A 3 19.20 18.23 0.13
CA TRP A 3 18.96 16.92 0.76
C TRP A 3 17.97 16.03 0.00
N PHE A 4 17.02 16.61 -0.74
CA PHE A 4 16.00 15.89 -1.51
C PHE A 4 16.59 15.10 -2.69
N TYR A 5 17.68 15.61 -3.27
CA TYR A 5 18.41 14.98 -4.37
C TYR A 5 19.55 14.07 -3.90
N ARG A 6 19.83 14.06 -2.60
CA ARG A 6 20.90 13.23 -2.07
C ARG A 6 20.51 11.77 -2.12
N LYS A 7 21.27 11.00 -2.89
CA LYS A 7 21.08 9.55 -2.98
C LYS A 7 21.44 8.89 -1.66
N GLY A 8 20.55 7.96 -1.23
CA GLY A 8 20.80 7.12 -0.06
C GLY A 8 21.59 5.84 -0.42
N PRO A 9 21.69 4.89 0.52
CA PRO A 9 22.41 3.62 0.33
C PRO A 9 21.91 2.78 -0.86
N SER A 10 20.64 2.92 -1.26
CA SER A 10 20.08 2.25 -2.44
C SER A 10 20.63 2.80 -3.77
N GLY A 11 21.27 3.96 -3.77
CA GLY A 11 21.63 4.71 -4.98
C GLY A 11 20.51 5.64 -5.48
N PHE A 12 19.33 5.64 -4.84
CA PHE A 12 18.16 6.44 -5.19
C PHE A 12 17.88 7.52 -4.12
N SER A 13 16.99 8.46 -4.48
CA SER A 13 16.61 9.59 -3.64
C SER A 13 15.10 9.88 -3.75
N GLY A 14 14.62 10.88 -3.03
CA GLY A 14 13.24 11.35 -3.14
C GLY A 14 12.88 11.93 -4.52
N ALA A 15 13.87 12.26 -5.34
CA ALA A 15 13.67 12.75 -6.70
C ALA A 15 13.61 11.63 -7.75
N SER A 16 13.99 10.39 -7.39
CA SER A 16 13.97 9.25 -8.32
C SER A 16 12.54 8.86 -8.69
N THR A 17 12.33 8.51 -9.95
CA THR A 17 11.04 8.05 -10.50
C THR A 17 10.87 6.54 -10.38
N ALA A 18 9.64 6.07 -10.53
CA ALA A 18 9.34 4.64 -10.51
C ALA A 18 10.03 3.88 -11.67
N GLU A 19 10.17 4.50 -12.82
CA GLU A 19 10.90 3.91 -13.95
C GLU A 19 12.41 3.81 -13.67
N GLU A 20 13.01 4.85 -13.07
CA GLU A 20 14.44 4.84 -12.74
C GLU A 20 14.78 3.76 -11.72
N VAL A 21 13.99 3.61 -10.65
CA VAL A 21 14.24 2.60 -9.60
C VAL A 21 13.96 1.16 -10.05
N THR A 22 13.34 0.98 -11.20
CA THR A 22 13.08 -0.35 -11.79
C THR A 22 13.82 -0.58 -13.09
N ALA A 23 14.73 0.34 -13.48
CA ALA A 23 15.47 0.22 -14.74
C ALA A 23 16.27 -1.09 -14.77
N GLY A 24 16.13 -1.85 -15.86
CA GLY A 24 16.80 -3.13 -16.04
C GLY A 24 16.21 -4.31 -15.24
N VAL A 25 15.16 -4.10 -14.44
CA VAL A 25 14.48 -5.19 -13.73
C VAL A 25 13.51 -5.91 -14.69
N ASP A 26 13.64 -7.22 -14.79
CA ASP A 26 12.73 -8.09 -15.56
C ASP A 26 11.66 -8.66 -14.62
N GLY A 27 10.41 -8.34 -14.90
CA GLY A 27 9.23 -8.83 -14.17
C GLY A 27 8.40 -9.86 -14.94
N ARG A 28 8.89 -10.36 -16.07
CA ARG A 28 8.17 -11.38 -16.87
C ARG A 28 7.97 -12.64 -16.05
N GLY A 29 6.76 -13.18 -16.14
CA GLY A 29 6.35 -14.36 -15.35
C GLY A 29 5.79 -14.02 -13.96
N LEU A 30 5.96 -12.78 -13.47
CA LEU A 30 5.39 -12.34 -12.20
C LEU A 30 3.95 -11.83 -12.37
N VAL A 31 3.15 -12.01 -11.32
CA VAL A 31 1.79 -11.48 -11.19
C VAL A 31 1.72 -10.56 -9.97
N ALA A 32 1.15 -9.38 -10.16
CA ALA A 32 0.93 -8.40 -9.11
C ALA A 32 -0.55 -8.06 -8.95
N VAL A 33 -1.03 -7.98 -7.71
CA VAL A 33 -2.31 -7.34 -7.34
C VAL A 33 -2.01 -5.97 -6.74
N ILE A 34 -2.67 -4.92 -7.26
CA ILE A 34 -2.49 -3.53 -6.80
C ILE A 34 -3.85 -2.94 -6.45
N THR A 35 -4.05 -2.59 -5.18
CA THR A 35 -5.30 -1.94 -4.76
C THR A 35 -5.29 -0.44 -5.07
N GLY A 36 -6.45 0.11 -5.47
CA GLY A 36 -6.58 1.52 -5.81
C GLY A 36 -5.81 1.93 -7.07
N ALA A 37 -5.68 1.01 -8.02
CA ALA A 37 -4.86 1.18 -9.22
C ALA A 37 -5.50 2.03 -10.35
N SER A 38 -6.70 2.60 -10.16
CA SER A 38 -7.37 3.41 -11.18
C SER A 38 -6.89 4.86 -11.26
N SER A 39 -6.06 5.34 -10.32
CA SER A 39 -5.56 6.71 -10.32
C SER A 39 -4.30 6.89 -9.46
N GLY A 40 -3.61 8.03 -9.63
CA GLY A 40 -2.49 8.44 -8.79
C GLY A 40 -1.35 7.42 -8.69
N ILE A 41 -0.81 7.23 -7.49
CA ILE A 41 0.32 6.32 -7.22
C ILE A 41 0.02 4.89 -7.66
N GLY A 42 -1.19 4.38 -7.38
CA GLY A 42 -1.55 3.02 -7.73
C GLY A 42 -1.58 2.79 -9.25
N LEU A 43 -2.07 3.75 -10.01
CA LEU A 43 -2.07 3.68 -11.48
C LEU A 43 -0.64 3.72 -12.03
N GLU A 44 0.19 4.64 -11.54
CA GLU A 44 1.59 4.73 -11.98
C GLU A 44 2.39 3.48 -11.60
N THR A 45 2.17 2.94 -10.39
CA THR A 45 2.74 1.66 -9.97
C THR A 45 2.33 0.53 -10.93
N ALA A 46 1.03 0.46 -11.28
CA ALA A 46 0.51 -0.53 -12.23
C ALA A 46 1.17 -0.39 -13.61
N ARG A 47 1.29 0.84 -14.11
CA ARG A 47 1.93 1.14 -15.38
C ARG A 47 3.40 0.71 -15.41
N VAL A 48 4.15 1.05 -14.36
CA VAL A 48 5.59 0.74 -14.31
C VAL A 48 5.84 -0.76 -14.13
N LEU A 49 5.06 -1.46 -13.30
CA LEU A 49 5.16 -2.91 -13.19
C LEU A 49 4.83 -3.59 -14.53
N ALA A 50 3.79 -3.13 -15.23
CA ALA A 50 3.44 -3.61 -16.57
C ALA A 50 4.56 -3.34 -17.60
N LEU A 51 5.21 -2.15 -17.54
CA LEU A 51 6.37 -1.81 -18.35
C LEU A 51 7.55 -2.77 -18.14
N ARG A 52 7.68 -3.32 -16.92
CA ARG A 52 8.69 -4.35 -16.60
C ARG A 52 8.23 -5.78 -16.90
N GLY A 53 7.09 -5.95 -17.58
CA GLY A 53 6.56 -7.26 -18.01
C GLY A 53 5.76 -8.02 -16.96
N VAL A 54 5.47 -7.43 -15.79
CA VAL A 54 4.61 -8.03 -14.77
C VAL A 54 3.17 -8.07 -15.28
N ARG A 55 2.46 -9.18 -15.08
CA ARG A 55 1.00 -9.21 -15.24
C ARG A 55 0.36 -8.50 -14.05
N VAL A 56 -0.41 -7.45 -14.29
CA VAL A 56 -1.00 -6.61 -13.26
C VAL A 56 -2.50 -6.84 -13.15
N VAL A 57 -2.97 -7.17 -11.96
CA VAL A 57 -4.40 -7.18 -11.62
C VAL A 57 -4.71 -5.90 -10.83
N MET A 58 -5.39 -4.99 -11.49
CA MET A 58 -5.85 -3.71 -10.93
C MET A 58 -7.11 -3.94 -10.09
N ALA A 59 -6.97 -3.91 -8.76
CA ALA A 59 -8.07 -4.03 -7.83
C ALA A 59 -8.67 -2.64 -7.55
N VAL A 60 -9.88 -2.37 -8.06
CA VAL A 60 -10.46 -1.03 -8.11
C VAL A 60 -11.92 -1.01 -7.61
N ARG A 61 -12.31 0.06 -6.91
CA ARG A 61 -13.70 0.25 -6.47
C ARG A 61 -14.63 0.59 -7.64
N ASN A 62 -14.19 1.45 -8.53
CA ASN A 62 -14.91 1.84 -9.75
C ASN A 62 -14.32 1.12 -10.96
N VAL A 63 -15.02 0.10 -11.46
CA VAL A 63 -14.57 -0.73 -12.58
C VAL A 63 -14.45 0.07 -13.87
N SER A 64 -15.39 0.98 -14.16
CA SER A 64 -15.32 1.81 -15.37
C SER A 64 -14.08 2.71 -15.38
N ALA A 65 -13.74 3.32 -14.23
CA ALA A 65 -12.50 4.08 -14.10
C ALA A 65 -11.24 3.16 -14.22
N GLY A 66 -11.33 1.94 -13.72
CA GLY A 66 -10.28 0.93 -13.86
C GLY A 66 -10.05 0.53 -15.32
N LEU A 67 -11.12 0.30 -16.07
CA LEU A 67 -11.04 -0.05 -17.49
C LEU A 67 -10.44 1.11 -18.31
N ALA A 68 -10.89 2.35 -18.09
CA ALA A 68 -10.29 3.52 -18.74
C ALA A 68 -8.79 3.67 -18.41
N ALA A 69 -8.40 3.40 -17.17
CA ALA A 69 -6.99 3.41 -16.75
C ALA A 69 -6.18 2.29 -17.43
N LYS A 70 -6.74 1.09 -17.55
CA LYS A 70 -6.15 -0.03 -18.30
C LYS A 70 -5.89 0.37 -19.75
N GLU A 71 -6.88 0.92 -20.45
CA GLU A 71 -6.71 1.39 -21.84
C GLU A 71 -5.58 2.41 -21.95
N GLY A 72 -5.46 3.33 -20.98
CA GLY A 72 -4.34 4.29 -20.92
C GLY A 72 -2.96 3.62 -20.73
N ILE A 73 -2.89 2.48 -20.04
CA ILE A 73 -1.66 1.67 -19.93
C ILE A 73 -1.37 0.99 -21.26
N LEU A 74 -2.36 0.32 -21.86
CA LEU A 74 -2.21 -0.43 -23.13
C LEU A 74 -1.84 0.48 -24.30
N ALA A 75 -2.34 1.71 -24.33
CA ALA A 75 -1.94 2.70 -25.33
C ALA A 75 -0.45 3.04 -25.29
N LYS A 76 0.19 2.94 -24.10
CA LYS A 76 1.62 3.21 -23.92
C LYS A 76 2.47 1.94 -23.99
N ILE A 77 1.90 0.80 -23.64
CA ILE A 77 2.57 -0.50 -23.52
C ILE A 77 1.63 -1.55 -24.12
N PRO A 78 1.60 -1.70 -25.46
CA PRO A 78 0.63 -2.56 -26.16
C PRO A 78 0.63 -4.02 -25.68
N ASP A 79 1.80 -4.56 -25.31
CA ASP A 79 1.96 -5.96 -24.87
C ASP A 79 1.71 -6.15 -23.38
N ALA A 80 1.29 -5.12 -22.65
CA ALA A 80 1.04 -5.21 -21.22
C ALA A 80 -0.13 -6.16 -20.91
N ARG A 81 0.06 -7.02 -19.91
CA ARG A 81 -0.98 -7.91 -19.39
C ARG A 81 -1.63 -7.27 -18.17
N VAL A 82 -2.81 -6.68 -18.36
CA VAL A 82 -3.53 -5.94 -17.32
C VAL A 82 -4.96 -6.46 -17.22
N ASP A 83 -5.36 -6.88 -16.03
CA ASP A 83 -6.71 -7.28 -15.67
C ASP A 83 -7.31 -6.25 -14.71
N VAL A 84 -8.63 -6.09 -14.70
CA VAL A 84 -9.35 -5.19 -13.79
C VAL A 84 -10.40 -5.99 -13.05
N LEU A 85 -10.33 -5.99 -11.72
CA LEU A 85 -11.29 -6.64 -10.83
C LEU A 85 -11.88 -5.63 -9.84
N LYS A 86 -13.14 -5.83 -9.46
CA LYS A 86 -13.83 -4.98 -8.49
C LYS A 86 -13.38 -5.27 -7.07
N LEU A 87 -12.95 -4.24 -6.35
CA LEU A 87 -12.60 -4.30 -4.93
C LEU A 87 -13.02 -3.03 -4.20
N ASP A 88 -13.92 -3.16 -3.22
CA ASP A 88 -14.21 -2.13 -2.24
C ASP A 88 -13.69 -2.56 -0.86
N LEU A 89 -12.60 -1.94 -0.43
CA LEU A 89 -11.92 -2.25 0.85
C LEU A 89 -12.73 -1.80 2.08
N SER A 90 -13.77 -1.00 1.90
CA SER A 90 -14.69 -0.63 2.98
C SER A 90 -15.81 -1.67 3.18
N SER A 91 -15.75 -2.81 2.47
CA SER A 91 -16.70 -3.93 2.55
C SER A 91 -15.96 -5.25 2.61
N MET A 92 -16.02 -5.93 3.75
CA MET A 92 -15.42 -7.26 3.92
C MET A 92 -16.01 -8.28 2.94
N ALA A 93 -17.31 -8.19 2.65
CA ALA A 93 -17.95 -9.02 1.63
C ALA A 93 -17.37 -8.78 0.22
N SER A 94 -17.06 -7.53 -0.13
CA SER A 94 -16.39 -7.21 -1.40
C SER A 94 -14.95 -7.75 -1.45
N VAL A 95 -14.21 -7.68 -0.34
CA VAL A 95 -12.84 -8.23 -0.25
C VAL A 95 -12.84 -9.75 -0.43
N ARG A 96 -13.77 -10.46 0.22
CA ARG A 96 -13.91 -11.92 0.07
C ARG A 96 -14.27 -12.30 -1.37
N ARG A 97 -15.19 -11.57 -1.99
CA ARG A 97 -15.57 -11.80 -3.40
C ARG A 97 -14.38 -11.58 -4.33
N PHE A 98 -13.63 -10.49 -4.17
CA PHE A 98 -12.43 -10.23 -4.94
C PHE A 98 -11.41 -11.38 -4.83
N ALA A 99 -11.14 -11.86 -3.61
CA ALA A 99 -10.22 -12.98 -3.40
C ALA A 99 -10.67 -14.25 -4.12
N SER A 100 -11.98 -14.57 -4.07
CA SER A 100 -12.56 -15.70 -4.81
C SER A 100 -12.45 -15.53 -6.33
N GLU A 101 -12.74 -14.32 -6.85
CA GLU A 101 -12.59 -14.02 -8.28
C GLU A 101 -11.12 -14.12 -8.71
N PHE A 102 -10.17 -13.62 -7.91
CA PHE A 102 -8.75 -13.73 -8.20
C PHE A 102 -8.29 -15.20 -8.23
N GLU A 103 -8.69 -16.02 -7.24
CA GLU A 103 -8.37 -17.45 -7.22
C GLU A 103 -8.91 -18.19 -8.46
N SER A 104 -10.10 -17.80 -8.96
CA SER A 104 -10.68 -18.41 -10.17
C SER A 104 -9.88 -18.13 -11.46
N LEU A 105 -9.02 -17.09 -11.45
CA LEU A 105 -8.10 -16.84 -12.56
C LEU A 105 -6.95 -17.85 -12.64
N ASN A 106 -6.75 -18.65 -11.60
CA ASN A 106 -5.64 -19.62 -11.49
C ASN A 106 -4.25 -18.98 -11.74
N LEU A 107 -4.07 -17.73 -11.28
CA LEU A 107 -2.81 -17.01 -11.39
C LEU A 107 -1.98 -17.17 -10.11
N PRO A 108 -0.65 -17.36 -10.23
CA PRO A 108 0.25 -17.30 -9.09
C PRO A 108 0.41 -15.85 -8.65
N LEU A 109 0.24 -15.53 -7.37
CA LEU A 109 0.46 -14.18 -6.85
C LEU A 109 1.88 -14.04 -6.30
N ASN A 110 2.68 -13.19 -6.93
CA ASN A 110 4.06 -12.91 -6.50
C ASN A 110 4.16 -11.59 -5.72
N ILE A 111 3.35 -10.59 -6.08
CA ILE A 111 3.46 -9.23 -5.54
C ILE A 111 2.06 -8.76 -5.13
N LEU A 112 1.88 -8.42 -3.83
CA LEU A 112 0.67 -7.79 -3.32
C LEU A 112 0.98 -6.36 -2.86
N ILE A 113 0.35 -5.38 -3.49
CA ILE A 113 0.54 -3.96 -3.15
C ILE A 113 -0.76 -3.40 -2.57
N ASN A 114 -0.80 -3.27 -1.25
CA ASN A 114 -1.86 -2.65 -0.48
C ASN A 114 -1.71 -1.12 -0.53
N ASN A 115 -2.07 -0.53 -1.68
CA ASN A 115 -1.83 0.88 -1.97
C ASN A 115 -3.05 1.77 -1.69
N ALA A 116 -4.26 1.29 -1.89
CA ALA A 116 -5.47 2.10 -1.73
C ALA A 116 -5.52 2.79 -0.36
N GLY A 117 -6.15 3.95 -0.32
CA GLY A 117 -6.38 4.66 0.93
C GLY A 117 -7.39 5.77 0.77
N VAL A 118 -8.00 6.13 1.88
CA VAL A 118 -8.92 7.25 1.99
C VAL A 118 -8.49 8.17 3.11
N MET A 119 -8.85 9.44 2.98
CA MET A 119 -8.73 10.43 4.04
C MET A 119 -10.06 11.21 4.08
N ALA A 120 -11.03 10.69 4.83
CA ALA A 120 -12.35 11.28 5.00
C ALA A 120 -12.27 12.52 5.91
N ARG A 121 -13.15 13.50 5.69
CA ARG A 121 -13.23 14.72 6.50
C ARG A 121 -13.95 14.46 7.82
N ASP A 122 -15.06 13.74 7.71
CA ASP A 122 -15.98 13.51 8.80
C ASP A 122 -15.89 12.07 9.28
N CYS A 123 -16.30 11.82 10.53
CA CYS A 123 -16.40 10.47 11.06
C CYS A 123 -17.51 9.71 10.34
N THR A 124 -17.12 8.98 9.31
CA THR A 124 -18.03 8.10 8.56
C THR A 124 -17.69 6.64 8.84
N ARG A 125 -18.68 5.76 8.75
CA ARG A 125 -18.49 4.32 8.92
C ARG A 125 -18.59 3.60 7.58
N SER A 126 -17.86 2.51 7.48
CA SER A 126 -18.00 1.53 6.41
C SER A 126 -19.35 0.79 6.51
N CYS A 127 -19.70 0.00 5.50
CA CYS A 127 -20.89 -0.85 5.56
C CYS A 127 -20.80 -1.93 6.65
N ASP A 128 -19.59 -2.28 7.10
CA ASP A 128 -19.34 -3.20 8.21
C ASP A 128 -19.29 -2.49 9.58
N GLY A 129 -19.68 -1.20 9.65
CA GLY A 129 -19.81 -0.44 10.89
C GLY A 129 -18.48 0.12 11.46
N LEU A 130 -17.35 -0.06 10.76
CA LEU A 130 -16.03 0.42 11.19
C LEU A 130 -15.77 1.85 10.71
N GLU A 131 -14.98 2.62 11.46
CA GLU A 131 -14.49 3.94 11.02
C GLU A 131 -13.77 3.80 9.68
N LEU A 132 -14.09 4.71 8.74
CA LEU A 132 -13.80 4.54 7.33
C LEU A 132 -12.30 4.50 7.00
N HIS A 133 -11.44 5.29 7.70
CA HIS A 133 -9.99 5.22 7.48
C HIS A 133 -9.46 3.86 7.94
N PHE A 134 -9.85 3.42 9.13
CA PHE A 134 -9.38 2.17 9.69
C PHE A 134 -9.90 0.97 8.88
N ALA A 135 -11.18 1.01 8.47
CA ALA A 135 -11.79 0.00 7.61
C ALA A 135 -11.05 -0.15 6.28
N THR A 136 -10.91 0.96 5.54
CA THR A 136 -10.37 0.94 4.17
C THR A 136 -8.86 0.78 4.13
N ASN A 137 -8.14 1.58 4.96
CA ASN A 137 -6.68 1.65 4.87
C ASN A 137 -6.01 0.45 5.53
N HIS A 138 -6.66 -0.18 6.54
CA HIS A 138 -6.08 -1.28 7.30
C HIS A 138 -6.89 -2.57 7.24
N ILE A 139 -8.12 -2.63 7.79
CA ILE A 139 -8.88 -3.89 7.94
C ILE A 139 -9.16 -4.57 6.59
N GLY A 140 -9.57 -3.81 5.57
CA GLY A 140 -9.79 -4.35 4.23
C GLY A 140 -8.52 -4.95 3.61
N HIS A 141 -7.37 -4.28 3.77
CA HIS A 141 -6.07 -4.81 3.32
C HIS A 141 -5.57 -5.99 4.16
N PHE A 142 -5.81 -5.97 5.46
CA PHE A 142 -5.50 -7.09 6.35
C PHE A 142 -6.26 -8.35 5.92
N LEU A 143 -7.58 -8.23 5.70
CA LEU A 143 -8.40 -9.34 5.21
C LEU A 143 -7.94 -9.81 3.82
N LEU A 144 -7.71 -8.88 2.89
CA LEU A 144 -7.22 -9.20 1.54
C LEU A 144 -5.91 -9.98 1.59
N THR A 145 -4.96 -9.51 2.40
CA THR A 145 -3.66 -10.16 2.57
C THR A 145 -3.82 -11.58 3.08
N ASN A 146 -4.63 -11.79 4.13
CA ASN A 146 -4.86 -13.12 4.69
C ASN A 146 -5.53 -14.08 3.69
N LEU A 147 -6.50 -13.60 2.91
CA LEU A 147 -7.19 -14.42 1.91
C LEU A 147 -6.29 -14.83 0.73
N LEU A 148 -5.32 -13.98 0.35
CA LEU A 148 -4.42 -14.25 -0.77
C LEU A 148 -3.10 -14.89 -0.35
N LEU A 149 -2.82 -15.00 0.95
CA LEU A 149 -1.53 -15.45 1.46
C LEU A 149 -1.18 -16.87 1.06
N GLU A 150 -2.14 -17.78 1.07
CA GLU A 150 -1.90 -19.19 0.68
C GLU A 150 -1.58 -19.31 -0.83
N ASN A 151 -2.19 -18.49 -1.69
CA ASN A 151 -1.81 -18.39 -3.09
C ASN A 151 -0.36 -17.93 -3.23
N MET A 152 0.03 -16.87 -2.49
CA MET A 152 1.42 -16.37 -2.51
C MET A 152 2.41 -17.43 -1.99
N LYS A 153 2.09 -18.17 -0.93
CA LYS A 153 2.92 -19.25 -0.39
C LYS A 153 3.12 -20.35 -1.44
N ARG A 154 2.05 -20.76 -2.10
CA ARG A 154 2.09 -21.74 -3.20
C ARG A 154 2.95 -21.21 -4.34
N ALA A 155 2.68 -20.01 -4.84
CA ALA A 155 3.43 -19.39 -5.93
C ALA A 155 4.93 -19.29 -5.63
N SER A 156 5.30 -18.88 -4.43
CA SER A 156 6.70 -18.77 -4.01
C SER A 156 7.39 -20.13 -3.89
N ARG A 157 6.70 -21.14 -3.36
CA ARG A 157 7.22 -22.51 -3.25
C ARG A 157 7.46 -23.14 -4.62
N ASP A 158 6.48 -23.02 -5.51
CA ASP A 158 6.48 -23.67 -6.82
C ASP A 158 7.49 -23.04 -7.79
N SER A 159 7.69 -21.71 -7.70
CA SER A 159 8.63 -20.98 -8.57
C SER A 159 10.01 -20.75 -7.96
N GLY A 160 10.18 -20.88 -6.64
CA GLY A 160 11.37 -20.43 -5.91
C GLY A 160 11.55 -18.91 -5.86
N VAL A 161 10.62 -18.13 -6.43
CA VAL A 161 10.67 -16.67 -6.43
C VAL A 161 10.09 -16.14 -5.13
N GLU A 162 10.80 -15.17 -4.52
CA GLU A 162 10.34 -14.48 -3.31
C GLU A 162 9.02 -13.75 -3.55
N GLY A 163 8.00 -14.05 -2.73
CA GLY A 163 6.78 -13.27 -2.68
C GLY A 163 6.99 -11.94 -1.96
N ARG A 164 6.34 -10.86 -2.41
CA ARG A 164 6.50 -9.52 -1.81
C ARG A 164 5.16 -8.87 -1.49
N ILE A 165 4.98 -8.49 -0.23
CA ILE A 165 3.82 -7.74 0.26
C ILE A 165 4.28 -6.32 0.62
N VAL A 166 3.64 -5.32 0.02
CA VAL A 166 3.98 -3.91 0.21
C VAL A 166 2.76 -3.16 0.73
N ASN A 167 2.82 -2.70 1.99
CA ASN A 167 1.78 -1.90 2.61
C ASN A 167 2.10 -0.40 2.48
N VAL A 168 1.30 0.34 1.75
CA VAL A 168 1.49 1.79 1.60
C VAL A 168 1.00 2.50 2.85
N SER A 169 1.96 3.00 3.61
CA SER A 169 1.79 3.86 4.78
C SER A 169 1.92 5.35 4.39
N SER A 170 2.33 6.18 5.31
CA SER A 170 2.54 7.63 5.14
C SER A 170 3.46 8.16 6.23
N SER A 171 4.13 9.29 6.00
CA SER A 171 4.73 10.08 7.08
C SER A 171 3.69 10.52 8.12
N GLY A 172 2.41 10.57 7.74
CA GLY A 172 1.30 10.84 8.65
C GLY A 172 1.12 9.82 9.78
N HIS A 173 1.78 8.66 9.75
CA HIS A 173 1.74 7.67 10.85
C HIS A 173 2.27 8.22 12.19
N VAL A 174 3.00 9.32 12.19
CA VAL A 174 3.46 9.99 13.40
C VAL A 174 2.36 10.81 14.08
N MET A 175 1.31 11.18 13.34
CA MET A 175 0.15 11.93 13.83
C MET A 175 -0.93 10.96 14.29
N THR A 176 -0.73 10.34 15.44
CA THR A 176 -1.65 9.36 16.01
C THR A 176 -1.88 9.63 17.49
N TYR A 177 -2.67 8.77 18.15
CA TYR A 177 -2.89 8.86 19.59
C TYR A 177 -1.61 8.55 20.37
N PRO A 178 -1.46 9.06 21.61
CA PRO A 178 -0.27 8.77 22.45
C PRO A 178 0.01 7.27 22.62
N GLN A 179 -1.04 6.44 22.72
CA GLN A 179 -0.94 4.98 22.80
C GLN A 179 -0.78 4.28 21.43
N GLY A 180 -0.65 5.03 20.33
CA GLY A 180 -0.55 4.51 18.96
C GLY A 180 -1.92 4.15 18.39
N ILE A 181 -2.45 2.95 18.68
CA ILE A 181 -3.77 2.50 18.26
C ILE A 181 -4.74 2.56 19.43
N CYS A 182 -5.81 3.31 19.27
CA CYS A 182 -6.87 3.45 20.27
C CYS A 182 -8.01 2.46 19.97
N PHE A 183 -7.82 1.19 20.33
CA PHE A 183 -8.72 0.09 19.96
C PHE A 183 -10.16 0.31 20.43
N ASP A 184 -10.34 0.81 21.64
CA ASP A 184 -11.66 0.99 22.26
C ASP A 184 -12.45 2.17 21.67
N ARG A 185 -11.77 3.04 20.92
CA ARG A 185 -12.34 4.28 20.37
C ARG A 185 -12.25 4.41 18.86
N ILE A 186 -11.89 3.34 18.14
CA ILE A 186 -11.80 3.37 16.67
C ILE A 186 -13.10 3.88 16.04
N ASN A 187 -14.25 3.45 16.58
CA ASN A 187 -15.58 3.78 16.07
C ASN A 187 -16.28 4.92 16.84
N ASP A 188 -15.61 5.55 17.80
CA ASP A 188 -16.18 6.62 18.60
C ASP A 188 -16.14 7.95 17.85
N PRO A 189 -17.30 8.57 17.56
CA PRO A 189 -17.32 9.87 16.88
C PRO A 189 -16.94 11.03 17.82
N SER A 190 -16.97 10.81 19.16
CA SER A 190 -16.65 11.84 20.12
C SER A 190 -15.16 12.19 20.08
N GLY A 191 -14.84 13.45 19.79
CA GLY A 191 -13.47 13.90 19.64
C GLY A 191 -12.77 13.39 18.38
N PHE A 192 -13.52 12.95 17.36
CA PHE A 192 -12.95 12.54 16.08
C PHE A 192 -12.09 13.64 15.47
N ASN A 193 -10.87 13.26 15.12
CA ASN A 193 -9.95 14.10 14.36
C ASN A 193 -9.47 13.31 13.14
N SER A 194 -9.84 13.78 11.97
CA SER A 194 -9.53 13.12 10.69
C SER A 194 -8.04 12.89 10.46
N PHE A 195 -7.15 13.78 10.93
CA PHE A 195 -5.71 13.59 10.78
C PHE A 195 -5.18 12.48 11.69
N ILE A 196 -5.67 12.46 12.94
CA ILE A 196 -5.28 11.44 13.91
C ILE A 196 -5.83 10.06 13.49
N ALA A 197 -7.09 9.98 13.05
CA ALA A 197 -7.70 8.74 12.55
C ALA A 197 -6.96 8.21 11.31
N TYR A 198 -6.63 9.10 10.37
CA TYR A 198 -5.79 8.74 9.23
C TYR A 198 -4.40 8.27 9.67
N GLY A 199 -3.73 9.03 10.55
CA GLY A 199 -2.41 8.67 11.10
C GLY A 199 -2.42 7.30 11.79
N GLN A 200 -3.44 7.03 12.61
CA GLN A 200 -3.67 5.72 13.24
C GLN A 200 -3.77 4.60 12.19
N SER A 201 -4.54 4.80 11.13
CA SER A 201 -4.67 3.81 10.06
C SER A 201 -3.35 3.56 9.32
N LYS A 202 -2.49 4.59 9.18
CA LYS A 202 -1.19 4.47 8.53
C LYS A 202 -0.12 3.89 9.46
N LEU A 203 -0.21 4.10 10.77
CA LEU A 203 0.54 3.38 11.77
C LEU A 203 0.19 1.88 11.74
N ALA A 204 -1.09 1.55 11.67
CA ALA A 204 -1.57 0.18 11.57
C ALA A 204 -0.96 -0.58 10.37
N ASN A 205 -0.74 0.09 9.23
CA ASN A 205 -0.12 -0.51 8.05
C ASN A 205 1.37 -0.87 8.28
N ILE A 206 2.11 -0.08 9.08
CA ILE A 206 3.49 -0.42 9.45
C ILE A 206 3.51 -1.61 10.41
N LEU A 207 2.70 -1.54 11.47
CA LEU A 207 2.58 -2.60 12.47
C LEU A 207 2.14 -3.94 11.84
N HIS A 208 1.21 -3.90 10.88
CA HIS A 208 0.79 -5.06 10.09
C HIS A 208 1.98 -5.67 9.34
N SER A 209 2.78 -4.86 8.64
CA SER A 209 3.97 -5.37 7.94
C SER A 209 4.97 -6.01 8.89
N ASN A 210 5.17 -5.43 10.06
CA ASN A 210 6.13 -5.93 11.06
C ASN A 210 5.69 -7.29 11.61
N GLU A 211 4.43 -7.41 12.04
CA GLU A 211 3.94 -8.67 12.60
C GLU A 211 3.81 -9.75 11.53
N LEU A 212 3.33 -9.42 10.33
CA LEU A 212 3.29 -10.36 9.21
C LEU A 212 4.69 -10.86 8.85
N SER A 213 5.69 -9.97 8.82
CA SER A 213 7.09 -10.35 8.58
C SER A 213 7.61 -11.33 9.62
N ARG A 214 7.27 -11.11 10.92
CA ARG A 214 7.64 -12.02 12.00
C ARG A 214 7.02 -13.41 11.80
N ILE A 215 5.72 -13.46 11.53
CA ILE A 215 4.98 -14.71 11.31
C ILE A 215 5.55 -15.48 10.11
N LEU A 216 5.72 -14.82 8.96
CA LEU A 216 6.26 -15.44 7.75
C LEU A 216 7.69 -16.00 7.96
N LYS A 217 8.50 -15.31 8.75
CA LYS A 217 9.85 -15.77 9.12
C LYS A 217 9.80 -17.02 10.01
N GLU A 218 8.90 -17.04 10.99
CA GLU A 218 8.72 -18.20 11.89
C GLU A 218 8.20 -19.43 11.14
N GLU A 219 7.35 -19.22 10.14
CA GLU A 219 6.85 -20.28 9.25
C GLU A 219 7.89 -20.72 8.21
N GLY A 220 9.04 -20.06 8.09
CA GLY A 220 10.07 -20.35 7.08
C GLY A 220 9.63 -20.10 5.64
N VAL A 221 8.68 -19.18 5.44
CA VAL A 221 8.07 -18.89 4.13
C VAL A 221 8.91 -17.85 3.37
N ASN A 222 9.19 -18.09 2.09
CA ASN A 222 9.94 -17.18 1.23
C ASN A 222 9.05 -16.02 0.72
N ILE A 223 8.50 -15.24 1.65
CA ILE A 223 7.70 -14.04 1.39
C ILE A 223 8.17 -12.94 2.32
N SER A 224 8.39 -11.74 1.78
CA SER A 224 8.69 -10.54 2.56
C SER A 224 7.47 -9.62 2.68
N ALA A 225 7.35 -8.93 3.81
CA ALA A 225 6.33 -7.92 4.07
C ALA A 225 6.98 -6.62 4.55
N ASN A 226 6.80 -5.54 3.80
CA ASN A 226 7.39 -4.24 4.10
C ASN A 226 6.36 -3.11 4.00
N SER A 227 6.64 -2.00 4.66
CA SER A 227 5.82 -0.79 4.58
C SER A 227 6.57 0.35 3.90
N VAL A 228 5.84 1.22 3.19
CA VAL A 228 6.44 2.31 2.42
C VAL A 228 5.76 3.66 2.66
N HIS A 229 6.53 4.73 2.65
CA HIS A 229 6.03 6.10 2.51
C HIS A 229 6.31 6.59 1.09
N PRO A 230 5.27 6.95 0.33
CA PRO A 230 5.43 7.36 -1.07
C PRO A 230 5.89 8.81 -1.25
N GLY A 231 6.06 9.55 -0.15
CA GLY A 231 6.28 11.00 -0.19
C GLY A 231 4.98 11.79 -0.12
N VAL A 232 5.09 13.10 -0.03
CA VAL A 232 3.93 14.01 -0.04
C VAL A 232 3.58 14.31 -1.50
N ILE A 233 2.42 13.82 -1.94
CA ILE A 233 1.96 13.94 -3.33
C ILE A 233 0.59 14.60 -3.33
N THR A 234 0.38 15.55 -4.23
CA THR A 234 -0.93 16.15 -4.47
C THR A 234 -1.77 15.19 -5.31
N THR A 235 -2.32 14.14 -4.66
CA THR A 235 -3.21 13.17 -5.32
C THR A 235 -4.68 13.50 -5.05
N SER A 236 -5.58 12.73 -5.69
CA SER A 236 -7.03 12.77 -5.44
C SER A 236 -7.43 12.53 -3.98
N LEU A 237 -6.54 11.98 -3.15
CA LEU A 237 -6.72 11.82 -1.71
C LEU A 237 -7.04 13.14 -0.99
N PHE A 238 -6.51 14.26 -1.49
CA PHE A 238 -6.68 15.61 -0.93
C PHE A 238 -7.62 16.51 -1.75
N ARG A 239 -8.24 15.99 -2.81
CA ARG A 239 -9.01 16.79 -3.78
C ARG A 239 -10.21 17.54 -3.18
N ASN A 240 -10.75 17.06 -2.06
CA ASN A 240 -11.94 17.65 -1.39
C ASN A 240 -11.59 18.51 -0.16
N ARG A 241 -10.36 19.00 0.01
CA ARG A 241 -9.95 19.74 1.19
C ARG A 241 -9.57 21.18 0.87
N THR A 242 -10.50 22.10 1.01
CA THR A 242 -10.29 23.55 0.91
C THR A 242 -9.27 24.07 1.94
N ILE A 243 -9.18 23.45 3.12
CA ILE A 243 -8.28 23.86 4.22
C ILE A 243 -6.84 23.39 3.97
N VAL A 244 -6.63 22.20 3.42
CA VAL A 244 -5.29 21.73 3.01
C VAL A 244 -4.75 22.61 1.88
N ASN A 245 -5.63 23.10 1.00
CA ASN A 245 -5.28 24.08 -0.03
C ASN A 245 -4.83 25.42 0.57
N ALA A 246 -5.36 25.87 1.70
CA ALA A 246 -4.95 27.13 2.35
C ALA A 246 -3.60 27.02 3.07
N LEU A 247 -3.33 25.93 3.78
CA LEU A 247 -2.03 25.72 4.46
C LEU A 247 -0.90 25.31 3.49
N VAL A 248 -1.24 24.62 2.40
CA VAL A 248 -0.30 24.17 1.38
C VAL A 248 -0.10 25.23 0.28
N ASN A 249 -0.98 26.24 0.18
CA ASN A 249 -0.85 27.35 -0.78
C ASN A 249 0.24 28.37 -0.44
N SER A 250 0.82 28.33 0.77
CA SER A 250 2.02 29.10 1.08
C SER A 250 3.26 28.34 0.58
N ILE A 251 4.17 29.01 -0.06
CA ILE A 251 5.55 28.67 -0.52
C ILE A 251 6.02 27.20 -0.37
N GLY A 252 5.51 26.44 0.61
CA GLY A 252 5.84 25.01 0.84
C GLY A 252 5.25 24.03 -0.19
N ARG A 253 4.20 24.41 -0.95
CA ARG A 253 3.55 23.51 -1.93
C ARG A 253 4.44 23.22 -3.12
N ILE A 254 5.22 24.18 -3.57
CA ILE A 254 6.10 24.03 -4.75
C ILE A 254 7.37 23.24 -4.40
N ILE A 255 7.75 23.21 -3.12
CA ILE A 255 9.05 22.69 -2.67
C ILE A 255 8.94 21.22 -2.18
N LEU A 256 7.75 20.75 -1.73
CA LEU A 256 7.56 19.44 -1.08
C LEU A 256 6.66 18.47 -1.85
N SER A 257 5.96 18.94 -2.89
CA SER A 257 5.07 18.09 -3.68
C SER A 257 5.87 17.27 -4.71
N ARG A 258 5.78 15.93 -4.59
CA ARG A 258 6.34 15.01 -5.58
C ARG A 258 5.40 14.84 -6.75
N SER A 259 5.95 14.54 -7.93
CA SER A 259 5.18 14.03 -9.04
C SER A 259 4.65 12.62 -8.73
N VAL A 260 3.67 12.16 -9.49
CA VAL A 260 3.11 10.80 -9.30
C VAL A 260 4.16 9.73 -9.60
N GLU A 261 5.04 10.00 -10.57
CA GLU A 261 6.16 9.14 -10.97
C GLU A 261 7.18 8.97 -9.83
N GLN A 262 7.49 10.05 -9.12
CA GLN A 262 8.34 10.02 -7.92
C GLN A 262 7.64 9.35 -6.74
N GLY A 263 6.33 9.56 -6.63
CA GLY A 263 5.53 8.96 -5.57
C GLY A 263 5.38 7.45 -5.66
N ALA A 264 5.38 6.90 -6.86
CA ALA A 264 5.34 5.46 -7.08
C ALA A 264 6.72 4.79 -6.88
N ALA A 265 7.82 5.57 -6.87
CA ALA A 265 9.18 5.04 -6.87
C ALA A 265 9.47 4.09 -5.71
N THR A 266 9.20 4.49 -4.46
CA THR A 266 9.47 3.65 -3.28
C THR A 266 8.64 2.36 -3.32
N THR A 267 7.39 2.42 -3.76
CA THR A 267 6.52 1.24 -3.90
C THR A 267 7.08 0.29 -4.96
N CYS A 268 7.44 0.79 -6.14
CA CYS A 268 8.02 -0.01 -7.22
C CYS A 268 9.38 -0.60 -6.82
N TYR A 269 10.24 0.17 -6.15
CA TYR A 269 11.52 -0.29 -5.64
C TYR A 269 11.36 -1.48 -4.68
N VAL A 270 10.49 -1.34 -3.67
CA VAL A 270 10.26 -2.41 -2.69
C VAL A 270 9.60 -3.63 -3.33
N SER A 271 8.75 -3.42 -4.34
CA SER A 271 8.05 -4.51 -5.03
C SER A 271 8.95 -5.36 -5.93
N MET A 272 9.97 -4.76 -6.56
CA MET A 272 10.69 -5.45 -7.65
C MET A 272 12.21 -5.42 -7.56
N HIS A 273 12.80 -4.40 -6.89
CA HIS A 273 14.25 -4.19 -7.00
C HIS A 273 15.03 -5.34 -6.33
N PRO A 274 16.11 -5.88 -6.96
CA PRO A 274 16.89 -6.99 -6.41
C PRO A 274 17.53 -6.70 -5.06
N GLN A 275 17.91 -5.45 -4.77
CA GLN A 275 18.49 -5.05 -3.47
C GLN A 275 17.53 -5.26 -2.29
N VAL A 276 16.21 -5.41 -2.53
CA VAL A 276 15.22 -5.63 -1.47
C VAL A 276 15.01 -7.13 -1.18
N LYS A 277 15.62 -8.02 -1.96
CA LYS A 277 15.50 -9.48 -1.75
C LYS A 277 15.90 -9.88 -0.34
N GLY A 278 15.04 -10.61 0.36
CA GLY A 278 15.24 -11.06 1.74
C GLY A 278 15.06 -9.98 2.81
N ILE A 279 14.76 -8.73 2.44
CA ILE A 279 14.50 -7.65 3.39
C ILE A 279 13.00 -7.65 3.74
N SER A 280 12.69 -7.87 5.03
CA SER A 280 11.33 -7.95 5.52
C SER A 280 11.18 -7.19 6.85
N GLY A 281 9.97 -6.71 7.16
CA GLY A 281 9.65 -5.97 8.38
C GLY A 281 10.29 -4.58 8.43
N LYS A 282 10.56 -3.96 7.27
CA LYS A 282 11.17 -2.64 7.21
C LYS A 282 10.21 -1.58 6.69
N TYR A 283 10.45 -0.35 7.14
CA TYR A 283 9.81 0.85 6.62
C TYR A 283 10.74 1.54 5.64
N PHE A 284 10.21 1.88 4.47
CA PHE A 284 10.97 2.53 3.40
C PHE A 284 10.44 3.93 3.11
N SER A 285 11.34 4.85 2.86
CA SER A 285 11.08 6.18 2.31
C SER A 285 12.17 6.52 1.31
N ASP A 286 11.82 7.20 0.21
CA ASP A 286 12.79 7.63 -0.80
C ASP A 286 13.62 6.47 -1.39
N SER A 287 12.97 5.31 -1.54
CA SER A 287 13.59 4.05 -1.98
C SER A 287 14.74 3.57 -1.07
N ASN A 288 14.77 3.99 0.20
CA ASN A 288 15.74 3.59 1.20
C ASN A 288 15.05 3.10 2.47
N ILE A 289 15.74 2.24 3.25
CA ILE A 289 15.27 1.90 4.60
C ILE A 289 15.31 3.17 5.44
N ALA A 290 14.20 3.46 6.12
CA ALA A 290 14.02 4.64 6.94
C ALA A 290 13.57 4.25 8.37
N LYS A 291 13.74 5.17 9.31
CA LYS A 291 13.31 4.99 10.69
C LYS A 291 11.87 5.47 10.84
N PRO A 292 10.91 4.60 11.20
CA PRO A 292 9.55 5.02 11.51
C PRO A 292 9.46 5.60 12.93
N SER A 293 8.26 6.00 13.40
CA SER A 293 8.03 6.40 14.79
C SER A 293 8.34 5.26 15.78
N SER A 294 8.57 5.60 17.05
CA SER A 294 8.76 4.61 18.12
C SER A 294 7.59 3.65 18.24
N GLN A 295 6.36 4.18 18.16
CA GLN A 295 5.12 3.36 18.18
C GLN A 295 5.05 2.37 17.02
N ALA A 296 5.56 2.72 15.84
CA ALA A 296 5.62 1.83 14.69
C ALA A 296 6.66 0.70 14.84
N SER A 297 7.55 0.81 15.83
CA SER A 297 8.55 -0.21 16.17
C SER A 297 8.16 -1.04 17.40
N ASP A 298 6.97 -0.81 17.96
CA ASP A 298 6.47 -1.52 19.14
C ASP A 298 5.89 -2.89 18.73
N ALA A 299 6.62 -3.95 19.13
CA ALA A 299 6.26 -5.32 18.79
C ALA A 299 4.98 -5.79 19.50
N GLU A 300 4.76 -5.35 20.74
CA GLU A 300 3.56 -5.75 21.50
C GLU A 300 2.31 -5.05 20.93
N LEU A 301 2.45 -3.79 20.52
CA LEU A 301 1.38 -3.09 19.80
C LEU A 301 1.07 -3.77 18.45
N ALA A 302 2.07 -4.25 17.72
CA ALA A 302 1.89 -4.97 16.47
C ALA A 302 1.12 -6.30 16.68
N LYS A 303 1.48 -7.08 17.70
CA LYS A 303 0.75 -8.30 18.08
C LYS A 303 -0.69 -8.01 18.51
N LYS A 304 -0.90 -6.97 19.32
CA LYS A 304 -2.23 -6.55 19.76
C LYS A 304 -3.11 -6.15 18.58
N LEU A 305 -2.54 -5.37 17.63
CA LEU A 305 -3.24 -4.99 16.41
C LEU A 305 -3.59 -6.21 15.55
N TRP A 306 -2.66 -7.15 15.40
CA TRP A 306 -2.91 -8.39 14.64
C TRP A 306 -4.09 -9.17 15.22
N LYS A 307 -4.08 -9.40 16.54
CA LYS A 307 -5.18 -10.10 17.22
C LYS A 307 -6.52 -9.37 17.07
N PHE A 308 -6.53 -8.06 17.25
CA PHE A 308 -7.72 -7.23 17.04
C PHE A 308 -8.24 -7.35 15.61
N SER A 309 -7.34 -7.26 14.63
CA SER A 309 -7.71 -7.33 13.21
C SER A 309 -8.28 -8.72 12.85
N LEU A 310 -7.69 -9.81 13.36
CA LEU A 310 -8.22 -11.18 13.17
C LEU A 310 -9.64 -11.30 13.75
N GLN A 311 -9.88 -10.82 14.96
CA GLN A 311 -11.19 -10.84 15.58
C GLN A 311 -12.21 -10.05 14.75
N THR A 312 -11.81 -8.86 14.27
CA THR A 312 -12.68 -7.99 13.46
C THR A 312 -13.10 -8.62 12.12
N VAL A 313 -12.21 -9.36 11.46
CA VAL A 313 -12.52 -9.97 10.15
C VAL A 313 -13.19 -11.34 10.26
N SER A 314 -13.22 -11.94 11.46
CA SER A 314 -13.89 -13.22 11.74
C SER A 314 -15.33 -13.05 12.23
N SER A 315 -15.70 -11.84 12.68
CA SER A 315 -17.05 -11.47 13.08
C SER A 315 -17.91 -11.15 11.86
#